data_106dbd38239601b15c23a006f1f2e734
#
_entry.id   106dbd38239601b15c23a006f1f2e734
#
_cell.length_a   1.000
_cell.length_b   1.000
_cell.length_c   1.000
_cell.angle_alpha   90.00
_cell.angle_beta   90.00
_cell.angle_gamma   90.00
#
_symmetry.space_group_name_H-M   'P 1'
#
loop_
_entity.id
_entity.type
_entity.pdbx_description
1 polymer ?
#
loop_
_entity_poly.entity_id
_entity_poly.type
_entity_poly.pdbx_seq_one_letter_code
_entity_poly.pdbx_strand_id
1 'polypeptide(L)'
;MSNHSEYLNKVLLSRVYDVAVETPLDEAVSLSRRLGNRVLLKRDDLQPVFSFKLRGAYNKMARLSPEELRRGVIAASAGNHAQGVALAARRLGCEAVIVMPVTTPAIKVDAVRRLGGQVVLFGESFSDAWRHTLDLIKETGYVFILSLIHIPSPRDS
;
A
#
# COMPACT_ATOMS: atom_id res chain seq x y z
N MET A 1 -10.17 -2.08 -30.65
CA MET A 1 -9.38 -3.10 -29.91
C MET A 1 -9.87 -3.15 -28.49
N SER A 2 -10.24 -4.31 -27.97
CA SER A 2 -10.98 -4.41 -26.71
C SER A 2 -10.13 -3.98 -25.52
N ASN A 3 -10.75 -3.27 -24.57
CA ASN A 3 -10.20 -2.81 -23.29
C ASN A 3 -9.52 -3.96 -22.47
N HIS A 4 -9.91 -5.21 -22.71
CA HIS A 4 -9.35 -6.41 -22.06
C HIS A 4 -7.88 -6.69 -22.42
N SER A 5 -7.47 -6.46 -23.68
CA SER A 5 -6.08 -6.66 -24.11
C SER A 5 -5.13 -5.67 -23.44
N GLU A 6 -5.57 -4.44 -23.24
CA GLU A 6 -4.78 -3.40 -22.56
C GLU A 6 -4.57 -3.71 -21.07
N TYR A 7 -5.63 -4.18 -20.36
CA TYR A 7 -5.51 -4.59 -18.96
C TYR A 7 -4.58 -5.79 -18.79
N LEU A 8 -4.70 -6.80 -19.65
CA LEU A 8 -3.82 -7.97 -19.61
C LEU A 8 -2.35 -7.56 -19.78
N ASN A 9 -2.06 -6.71 -20.75
CA ASN A 9 -0.72 -6.19 -20.94
C ASN A 9 -0.20 -5.44 -19.73
N LYS A 10 -1.02 -4.58 -19.09
CA LYS A 10 -0.66 -3.87 -17.86
C LYS A 10 -0.36 -4.82 -16.71
N VAL A 11 -1.09 -5.94 -16.61
CA VAL A 11 -0.84 -6.97 -15.59
C VAL A 11 0.48 -7.71 -15.87
N LEU A 12 0.68 -8.16 -17.11
CA LEU A 12 1.88 -8.90 -17.51
C LEU A 12 3.16 -8.07 -17.39
N LEU A 13 3.07 -6.77 -17.63
CA LEU A 13 4.20 -5.82 -17.52
C LEU A 13 4.39 -5.27 -16.10
N SER A 14 3.57 -5.68 -15.14
CA SER A 14 3.70 -5.20 -13.76
C SER A 14 4.91 -5.85 -13.07
N ARG A 15 5.70 -5.03 -12.38
CA ARG A 15 6.94 -5.45 -11.71
C ARG A 15 6.72 -5.83 -10.24
N VAL A 16 5.52 -6.29 -9.88
CA VAL A 16 5.15 -6.53 -8.47
C VAL A 16 6.04 -7.57 -7.78
N TYR A 17 6.61 -8.51 -8.54
CA TYR A 17 7.48 -9.54 -8.01
C TYR A 17 8.91 -9.06 -7.71
N ASP A 18 9.23 -7.79 -7.94
CA ASP A 18 10.46 -7.18 -7.40
C ASP A 18 10.41 -7.11 -5.86
N VAL A 19 9.23 -7.13 -5.26
CA VAL A 19 8.99 -7.03 -3.81
C VAL A 19 8.04 -8.08 -3.25
N ALA A 20 7.10 -8.57 -4.07
CA ALA A 20 6.16 -9.62 -3.67
C ALA A 20 6.78 -11.00 -3.87
N VAL A 21 6.38 -11.94 -3.03
CA VAL A 21 6.68 -13.36 -3.24
C VAL A 21 5.47 -14.08 -3.82
N GLU A 22 5.71 -15.17 -4.54
CA GLU A 22 4.63 -16.06 -4.96
C GLU A 22 4.17 -16.84 -3.72
N THR A 23 2.90 -16.62 -3.35
CA THR A 23 2.31 -17.24 -2.17
C THR A 23 1.39 -18.40 -2.59
N PRO A 24 1.21 -19.44 -1.73
CA PRO A 24 0.36 -20.56 -2.04
C PRO A 24 -1.11 -20.17 -2.16
N LEU A 25 -1.87 -21.06 -2.77
CA LEU A 25 -3.33 -21.06 -2.82
C LEU A 25 -3.81 -22.28 -2.04
N ASP A 26 -4.15 -22.07 -0.76
CA ASP A 26 -4.49 -23.16 0.18
C ASP A 26 -6.00 -23.39 0.22
N GLU A 27 -6.42 -24.65 0.33
CA GLU A 27 -7.83 -24.96 0.56
C GLU A 27 -8.21 -24.77 2.03
N ALA A 28 -9.26 -23.95 2.25
CA ALA A 28 -9.89 -23.79 3.55
C ALA A 28 -10.87 -24.95 3.81
N VAL A 29 -10.35 -26.12 4.16
CA VAL A 29 -11.10 -27.38 4.25
C VAL A 29 -12.36 -27.28 5.11
N SER A 30 -12.25 -26.71 6.33
CA SER A 30 -13.40 -26.57 7.23
C SER A 30 -14.46 -25.63 6.67
N LEU A 31 -14.05 -24.52 6.04
CA LEU A 31 -14.96 -23.56 5.42
C LEU A 31 -15.60 -24.16 4.17
N SER A 32 -14.82 -24.87 3.34
CA SER A 32 -15.31 -25.57 2.15
C SER A 32 -16.42 -26.58 2.51
N ARG A 33 -16.20 -27.37 3.56
CA ARG A 33 -17.19 -28.34 4.06
C ARG A 33 -18.46 -27.63 4.55
N ARG A 34 -18.31 -26.56 5.34
CA ARG A 34 -19.45 -25.82 5.90
C ARG A 34 -20.31 -25.15 4.84
N LEU A 35 -19.68 -24.68 3.74
CA LEU A 35 -20.37 -23.99 2.65
C LEU A 35 -20.82 -24.91 1.50
N GLY A 36 -20.46 -26.20 1.54
CA GLY A 36 -20.70 -27.12 0.44
C GLY A 36 -20.04 -26.71 -0.87
N ASN A 37 -18.91 -25.98 -0.78
CA ASN A 37 -18.19 -25.44 -1.94
C ASN A 37 -16.68 -25.46 -1.71
N ARG A 38 -15.88 -25.46 -2.76
CA ARG A 38 -14.42 -25.40 -2.64
C ARG A 38 -13.97 -23.97 -2.44
N VAL A 39 -13.50 -23.65 -1.24
CA VAL A 39 -12.98 -22.33 -0.87
C VAL A 39 -11.46 -22.37 -0.83
N LEU A 40 -10.84 -21.50 -1.62
CA LEU A 40 -9.38 -21.39 -1.73
C LEU A 40 -8.94 -20.02 -1.17
N LEU A 41 -7.88 -20.02 -0.37
CA LEU A 41 -7.27 -18.82 0.22
C LEU A 41 -5.96 -18.51 -0.48
N LYS A 42 -5.88 -17.36 -1.15
CA LYS A 42 -4.60 -16.81 -1.60
C LYS A 42 -3.87 -16.22 -0.39
N ARG A 43 -2.75 -16.85 -0.02
CA ARG A 43 -2.04 -16.59 1.24
C ARG A 43 -1.17 -15.32 1.18
N ASP A 44 -1.76 -14.17 0.84
CA ASP A 44 -1.02 -12.90 0.84
C ASP A 44 -0.73 -12.35 2.26
N ASP A 45 -1.20 -13.03 3.30
CA ASP A 45 -0.72 -12.90 4.68
C ASP A 45 0.75 -13.37 4.86
N LEU A 46 1.27 -14.18 3.93
CA LEU A 46 2.67 -14.63 3.91
C LEU A 46 3.61 -13.67 3.14
N GLN A 47 3.12 -12.54 2.65
CA GLN A 47 3.95 -11.51 2.04
C GLN A 47 4.89 -10.85 3.08
N PRO A 48 6.02 -10.23 2.66
CA PRO A 48 6.99 -9.58 3.58
C PRO A 48 6.40 -8.54 4.52
N VAL A 49 5.24 -7.96 4.17
CA VAL A 49 4.49 -7.01 5.01
C VAL A 49 3.14 -7.58 5.47
N PHE A 50 2.99 -8.91 5.45
CA PHE A 50 1.80 -9.65 5.89
C PHE A 50 0.50 -9.20 5.21
N SER A 51 0.59 -8.70 3.97
CA SER A 51 -0.55 -8.13 3.25
C SER A 51 -0.27 -7.98 1.76
N PHE A 52 -1.32 -8.11 0.95
CA PHE A 52 -1.30 -7.83 -0.50
C PHE A 52 -1.03 -6.35 -0.85
N LYS A 53 -1.13 -5.43 0.12
CA LYS A 53 -1.01 -3.97 -0.12
C LYS A 53 0.31 -3.56 -0.74
N LEU A 54 1.39 -4.31 -0.51
CA LEU A 54 2.69 -4.05 -1.15
C LEU A 54 2.60 -4.09 -2.68
N ARG A 55 1.75 -4.94 -3.27
CA ARG A 55 1.58 -5.08 -4.72
C ARG A 55 1.12 -3.77 -5.35
N GLY A 56 0.04 -3.18 -4.80
CA GLY A 56 -0.50 -1.91 -5.29
C GLY A 56 0.45 -0.73 -5.07
N ALA A 57 1.05 -0.63 -3.89
CA ALA A 57 2.02 0.40 -3.56
C ALA A 57 3.21 0.35 -4.51
N TYR A 58 3.84 -0.82 -4.66
CA TYR A 58 4.99 -0.97 -5.54
C TYR A 58 4.66 -0.74 -7.01
N ASN A 59 3.54 -1.29 -7.52
CA ASN A 59 3.13 -1.12 -8.91
C ASN A 59 2.87 0.36 -9.27
N LYS A 60 2.35 1.15 -8.34
CA LYS A 60 2.20 2.60 -8.51
C LYS A 60 3.58 3.28 -8.51
N MET A 61 4.41 2.99 -7.52
CA MET A 61 5.67 3.68 -7.29
C MET A 61 6.74 3.32 -8.35
N ALA A 62 6.76 2.08 -8.83
CA ALA A 62 7.68 1.63 -9.89
C ALA A 62 7.43 2.29 -11.26
N ARG A 63 6.32 3.02 -11.40
CA ARG A 63 5.97 3.80 -12.61
C ARG A 63 6.22 5.29 -12.46
N LEU A 64 6.68 5.73 -11.30
CA LEU A 64 7.07 7.12 -11.09
C LEU A 64 8.34 7.43 -11.88
N SER A 65 8.44 8.65 -12.37
CA SER A 65 9.66 9.14 -13.02
C SER A 65 10.81 9.24 -12.01
N PRO A 66 12.07 9.24 -12.48
CA PRO A 66 13.22 9.46 -11.60
C PRO A 66 13.14 10.78 -10.81
N GLU A 67 12.51 11.81 -11.37
CA GLU A 67 12.30 13.08 -10.70
C GLU A 67 11.27 12.98 -9.59
N GLU A 68 10.15 12.29 -9.82
CA GLU A 68 9.13 12.01 -8.81
C GLU A 68 9.70 11.18 -7.65
N LEU A 69 10.51 10.16 -7.94
CA LEU A 69 11.19 9.37 -6.91
C LEU A 69 12.19 10.21 -6.09
N ARG A 70 12.93 11.14 -6.72
CA ARG A 70 13.83 12.06 -6.01
C ARG A 70 13.10 13.01 -5.07
N ARG A 71 11.90 13.44 -5.42
CA ARG A 71 11.07 14.25 -4.50
C ARG A 71 10.63 13.45 -3.28
N GLY A 72 10.57 12.14 -3.38
CA GLY A 72 10.03 11.27 -2.35
C GLY A 72 8.52 11.07 -2.44
N VAL A 73 8.01 10.19 -1.61
CA VAL A 73 6.59 9.82 -1.60
C VAL A 73 5.98 10.04 -0.22
N ILE A 74 4.67 10.25 -0.18
CA ILE A 74 3.93 10.42 1.06
C ILE A 74 2.63 9.63 1.04
N ALA A 75 2.22 9.10 2.20
CA ALA A 75 0.92 8.44 2.36
C ALA A 75 0.32 8.71 3.74
N ALA A 76 -1.00 8.84 3.82
CA ALA A 76 -1.75 8.81 5.07
C ALA A 76 -2.23 7.37 5.31
N SER A 77 -1.67 6.68 6.29
CA SER A 77 -2.10 5.31 6.63
C SER A 77 -1.48 4.82 7.92
N ALA A 78 -2.28 4.26 8.81
CA ALA A 78 -1.84 3.58 10.04
C ALA A 78 -1.81 2.04 9.92
N GLY A 79 -1.88 1.49 8.70
CA GLY A 79 -2.03 0.05 8.48
C GLY A 79 -1.10 -0.53 7.43
N ASN A 80 -1.59 -1.59 6.78
CA ASN A 80 -0.80 -2.38 5.82
C ASN A 80 -0.34 -1.58 4.59
N HIS A 81 -1.08 -0.53 4.20
CA HIS A 81 -0.66 0.34 3.10
C HIS A 81 0.60 1.12 3.46
N ALA A 82 0.71 1.64 4.68
CA ALA A 82 1.90 2.30 5.19
C ALA A 82 3.16 1.43 5.05
N GLN A 83 3.07 0.17 5.46
CA GLN A 83 4.16 -0.78 5.34
C GLN A 83 4.48 -1.11 3.87
N GLY A 84 3.46 -1.23 3.03
CA GLY A 84 3.63 -1.45 1.58
C GLY A 84 4.37 -0.29 0.90
N VAL A 85 4.04 0.97 1.25
CA VAL A 85 4.72 2.16 0.72
C VAL A 85 6.17 2.23 1.22
N ALA A 86 6.40 2.01 2.52
CA ALA A 86 7.75 2.04 3.09
C ALA A 86 8.66 0.96 2.46
N LEU A 87 8.16 -0.28 2.29
CA LEU A 87 8.89 -1.34 1.61
C LEU A 87 9.21 -0.98 0.15
N ALA A 88 8.21 -0.45 -0.57
CA ALA A 88 8.38 -0.05 -1.97
C ALA A 88 9.42 1.07 -2.11
N ALA A 89 9.37 2.07 -1.23
CA ALA A 89 10.33 3.18 -1.20
C ALA A 89 11.76 2.69 -0.95
N ARG A 90 11.95 1.81 0.04
CA ARG A 90 13.25 1.18 0.30
C ARG A 90 13.78 0.44 -0.92
N ARG A 91 12.94 -0.30 -1.63
CA ARG A 91 13.32 -1.04 -2.84
C ARG A 91 13.69 -0.13 -4.01
N LEU A 92 13.01 1.01 -4.14
CA LEU A 92 13.22 1.98 -5.21
C LEU A 92 14.28 3.05 -4.88
N GLY A 93 14.80 3.05 -3.64
CA GLY A 93 15.81 4.01 -3.19
C GLY A 93 15.28 5.44 -3.05
N CYS A 94 14.00 5.61 -2.69
CA CYS A 94 13.41 6.93 -2.46
C CYS A 94 12.93 7.11 -1.01
N GLU A 95 12.75 8.35 -0.60
CA GLU A 95 12.19 8.70 0.71
C GLU A 95 10.68 8.38 0.77
N ALA A 96 10.22 7.90 1.91
CA ALA A 96 8.80 7.72 2.18
C ALA A 96 8.40 8.34 3.51
N VAL A 97 7.47 9.28 3.47
CA VAL A 97 6.84 9.89 4.64
C VAL A 97 5.46 9.27 4.85
N ILE A 98 5.20 8.78 6.05
CA ILE A 98 3.94 8.16 6.41
C ILE A 98 3.30 8.95 7.56
N VAL A 99 2.17 9.57 7.28
CA VAL A 99 1.41 10.31 8.28
C VAL A 99 0.40 9.39 8.95
N MET A 100 0.43 9.34 10.26
CA MET A 100 -0.44 8.50 11.09
C MET A 100 -1.06 9.31 12.23
N PRO A 101 -2.28 8.99 12.70
CA PRO A 101 -2.80 9.54 13.93
C PRO A 101 -1.89 9.24 15.12
N VAL A 102 -1.84 10.13 16.12
CA VAL A 102 -1.07 9.92 17.35
C VAL A 102 -1.58 8.71 18.15
N THR A 103 -2.84 8.32 17.93
CA THR A 103 -3.47 7.14 18.53
C THR A 103 -3.02 5.81 17.92
N THR A 104 -2.13 5.85 16.89
CA THR A 104 -1.64 4.64 16.22
C THR A 104 -0.79 3.81 17.17
N PRO A 105 -1.07 2.50 17.36
CA PRO A 105 -0.28 1.63 18.22
C PRO A 105 1.21 1.60 17.82
N ALA A 106 2.10 1.66 18.82
CA ALA A 106 3.56 1.72 18.62
C ALA A 106 4.08 0.60 17.70
N ILE A 107 3.53 -0.61 17.81
CA ILE A 107 3.91 -1.75 16.95
C ILE A 107 3.75 -1.45 15.45
N LYS A 108 2.74 -0.67 15.06
CA LYS A 108 2.50 -0.27 13.66
C LYS A 108 3.46 0.83 13.22
N VAL A 109 3.73 1.79 14.10
CA VAL A 109 4.71 2.85 13.88
C VAL A 109 6.10 2.25 13.66
N ASP A 110 6.51 1.34 14.55
CA ASP A 110 7.81 0.69 14.49
C ASP A 110 7.95 -0.25 13.27
N ALA A 111 6.86 -0.89 12.84
CA ALA A 111 6.87 -1.69 11.62
C ALA A 111 7.23 -0.84 10.39
N VAL A 112 6.69 0.37 10.27
CA VAL A 112 7.02 1.29 9.17
C VAL A 112 8.45 1.81 9.29
N ARG A 113 8.89 2.20 10.48
CA ARG A 113 10.26 2.66 10.73
C ARG A 113 11.31 1.61 10.38
N ARG A 114 11.07 0.34 10.76
CA ARG A 114 11.95 -0.80 10.38
C ARG A 114 12.06 -1.02 8.89
N LEU A 115 11.05 -0.63 8.13
CA LEU A 115 11.08 -0.67 6.67
C LEU A 115 11.76 0.56 6.05
N GLY A 116 12.21 1.51 6.86
CA GLY A 116 12.89 2.73 6.42
C GLY A 116 11.96 3.92 6.15
N GLY A 117 10.66 3.80 6.46
CA GLY A 117 9.73 4.91 6.33
C GLY A 117 9.87 5.93 7.48
N GLN A 118 9.80 7.21 7.16
CA GLN A 118 9.68 8.29 8.14
C GLN A 118 8.23 8.38 8.60
N VAL A 119 7.99 8.37 9.91
CA VAL A 119 6.64 8.47 10.47
C VAL A 119 6.41 9.84 11.08
N VAL A 120 5.38 10.52 10.59
CA VAL A 120 4.84 11.76 11.16
C VAL A 120 3.56 11.41 11.91
N LEU A 121 3.54 11.63 13.22
CA LEU A 121 2.34 11.44 14.04
C LEU A 121 1.61 12.79 14.14
N PHE A 122 0.35 12.84 13.66
CA PHE A 122 -0.43 14.07 13.64
C PHE A 122 -1.93 13.81 13.80
N GLY A 123 -2.56 14.59 14.68
CA GLY A 123 -3.99 14.53 14.96
C GLY A 123 -4.41 13.24 15.65
N GLU A 124 -5.66 13.16 16.03
CA GLU A 124 -6.21 11.99 16.72
C GLU A 124 -6.94 11.04 15.78
N SER A 125 -7.39 11.55 14.63
CA SER A 125 -8.17 10.81 13.63
C SER A 125 -7.41 10.62 12.32
N PHE A 126 -7.89 9.65 11.51
CA PHE A 126 -7.42 9.48 10.14
C PHE A 126 -7.65 10.75 9.30
N SER A 127 -8.76 11.44 9.51
CA SER A 127 -9.09 12.68 8.78
C SER A 127 -8.11 13.80 9.09
N ASP A 128 -7.58 13.88 10.32
CA ASP A 128 -6.55 14.87 10.68
C ASP A 128 -5.23 14.54 9.99
N ALA A 129 -4.80 13.27 10.06
CA ALA A 129 -3.60 12.80 9.38
C ALA A 129 -3.69 13.00 7.86
N TRP A 130 -4.85 12.76 7.26
CA TRP A 130 -5.12 13.00 5.85
C TRP A 130 -4.97 14.48 5.47
N ARG A 131 -5.62 15.38 6.20
CA ARG A 131 -5.52 16.84 5.95
C ARG A 131 -4.08 17.31 6.05
N HIS A 132 -3.37 16.91 7.09
CA HIS A 132 -1.96 17.24 7.25
C HIS A 132 -1.08 16.68 6.12
N THR A 133 -1.39 15.48 5.63
CA THR A 133 -0.72 14.93 4.44
C THR A 133 -0.88 15.82 3.21
N LEU A 134 -2.09 16.36 2.98
CA LEU A 134 -2.32 17.26 1.85
C LEU A 134 -1.57 18.59 1.99
N ASP A 135 -1.40 19.09 3.19
CA ASP A 135 -0.63 20.30 3.45
C ASP A 135 0.87 20.04 3.23
N LEU A 136 1.41 18.95 3.74
CA LEU A 136 2.79 18.55 3.48
C LEU A 136 3.08 18.36 1.98
N ILE A 137 2.14 17.83 1.20
CA ILE A 137 2.30 17.71 -0.26
C ILE A 137 2.48 19.08 -0.92
N LYS A 138 1.71 20.11 -0.49
CA LYS A 138 1.83 21.48 -1.03
C LYS A 138 3.18 22.11 -0.71
N GLU A 139 3.71 21.82 0.47
CA GLU A 139 4.96 22.39 0.96
C GLU A 139 6.19 21.71 0.36
N THR A 140 6.17 20.39 0.25
CA THR A 140 7.34 19.58 -0.08
C THR A 140 7.37 19.08 -1.52
N GLY A 141 6.19 18.99 -2.17
CA GLY A 141 6.06 18.39 -3.49
C GLY A 141 6.16 16.87 -3.51
N TYR A 142 6.06 16.19 -2.37
CA TYR A 142 6.01 14.71 -2.30
C TYR A 142 4.92 14.12 -3.19
N VAL A 143 5.21 12.98 -3.78
CA VAL A 143 4.22 12.24 -4.60
C VAL A 143 3.27 11.46 -3.71
N PHE A 144 1.98 11.72 -3.81
CA PHE A 144 0.99 11.05 -2.99
C PHE A 144 0.72 9.62 -3.46
N ILE A 145 0.89 8.65 -2.55
CA ILE A 145 0.60 7.24 -2.78
C ILE A 145 -0.71 6.87 -2.09
N LEU A 146 -1.80 7.02 -2.82
CA LEU A 146 -3.16 6.76 -2.33
C LEU A 146 -3.44 5.25 -2.24
N SER A 147 -4.08 4.83 -1.15
CA SER A 147 -4.64 3.48 -1.04
C SER A 147 -6.00 3.39 -1.73
N LEU A 148 -6.26 2.30 -2.46
CA LEU A 148 -7.55 2.06 -3.14
C LEU A 148 -8.77 2.06 -2.19
N ILE A 149 -8.58 1.75 -0.90
CA ILE A 149 -9.68 1.77 0.08
C ILE A 149 -10.13 3.18 0.48
N HIS A 150 -9.38 4.22 0.06
CA HIS A 150 -9.71 5.61 0.34
C HIS A 150 -10.32 6.33 -0.88
N ILE A 151 -10.66 5.59 -1.94
CA ILE A 151 -11.46 6.13 -3.03
C ILE A 151 -12.89 6.29 -2.48
N PRO A 152 -13.45 7.51 -2.44
CA PRO A 152 -14.83 7.71 -2.00
C PRO A 152 -15.76 6.83 -2.82
N SER A 153 -16.61 6.10 -2.13
CA SER A 153 -17.70 5.37 -2.80
C SER A 153 -18.69 6.39 -3.37
N PRO A 154 -19.32 6.13 -4.54
CA PRO A 154 -20.41 6.96 -5.02
C PRO A 154 -21.59 7.10 -4.03
N ARG A 155 -21.58 6.32 -2.94
CA ARG A 155 -22.57 6.40 -1.85
C ARG A 155 -22.18 7.35 -0.73
N ASP A 156 -20.97 7.90 -0.75
CA ASP A 156 -20.42 8.79 0.28
C ASP A 156 -20.50 10.26 -0.16
N SER A 157 -21.19 10.55 -1.29
CA SER A 157 -21.45 11.88 -1.86
C SER A 157 -22.90 12.31 -1.64
#